data_c28b09e9e1947a0e0dc7bfdd55516b6f
#
_entry.id   c28b09e9e1947a0e0dc7bfdd55516b6f
#
_cell.length_a   1.000
_cell.length_b   1.000
_cell.length_c   1.000
_cell.angle_alpha   90.00
_cell.angle_beta   90.00
_cell.angle_gamma   90.00
#
_symmetry.space_group_name_H-M   'P 1'
#
loop_
_entity.id
_entity.type
_entity.pdbx_description
1 polymer ?
#
loop_
_entity_poly.entity_id
_entity_poly.type
_entity_poly.pdbx_seq_one_letter_code
_entity_poly.pdbx_strand_id
1 'polypeptide(L)'
;LHEYVHADRILQSVLEEARASGKSPRRVKVDVGEMLGLTRESLTMAYGILSKGTKAEGSKLVVRLTRGSVECPKCRFSGRLPTRQHDHTIDPAFVCPRCGSSLKVVEGLDVKIMGVE
;
A
#
# COMPACT_ATOMS: atom_id res chain seq x y z
N LEU A 1 -3.12 -12.77 -5.10
CA LEU A 1 -1.91 -13.31 -4.49
C LEU A 1 -0.99 -12.24 -3.96
N HIS A 2 -0.96 -11.06 -4.61
CA HIS A 2 -0.15 -9.95 -4.13
C HIS A 2 -0.58 -9.49 -2.75
N GLU A 3 -1.88 -9.54 -2.47
CA GLU A 3 -2.41 -9.11 -1.19
C GLU A 3 -1.88 -9.93 -0.03
N TYR A 4 -1.65 -11.23 -0.24
CA TYR A 4 -1.11 -12.07 0.83
C TYR A 4 0.35 -11.75 1.14
N VAL A 5 1.14 -11.42 0.12
CA VAL A 5 2.53 -11.02 0.31
C VAL A 5 2.62 -9.76 1.14
N HIS A 6 1.81 -8.75 0.80
CA HIS A 6 1.82 -7.49 1.51
C HIS A 6 1.22 -7.63 2.91
N ALA A 7 0.14 -8.41 3.03
CA ALA A 7 -0.47 -8.66 4.33
C ALA A 7 0.49 -9.38 5.27
N ASP A 8 1.27 -10.33 4.75
CA ASP A 8 2.26 -11.04 5.56
C ASP A 8 3.36 -10.11 6.03
N ARG A 9 3.84 -9.21 5.19
CA ARG A 9 4.85 -8.23 5.59
C ARG A 9 4.34 -7.32 6.69
N ILE A 10 3.10 -6.86 6.55
CA ILE A 10 2.47 -6.05 7.59
C ILE A 10 2.39 -6.85 8.88
N LEU A 11 1.92 -8.08 8.80
CA LEU A 11 1.77 -8.94 9.97
C LEU A 11 3.10 -9.18 10.67
N GLN A 12 4.17 -9.47 9.92
CA GLN A 12 5.47 -9.71 10.53
C GLN A 12 5.97 -8.49 11.28
N SER A 13 5.78 -7.30 10.72
CA SER A 13 6.15 -6.05 11.38
C SER A 13 5.32 -5.82 12.65
N VAL A 14 4.03 -6.12 12.58
CA VAL A 14 3.14 -5.98 13.73
C VAL A 14 3.55 -6.95 14.85
N LEU A 15 3.90 -8.17 14.48
CA LEU A 15 4.32 -9.16 15.46
C LEU A 15 5.65 -8.80 16.13
N GLU A 16 6.57 -8.20 15.37
CA GLU A 16 7.81 -7.69 15.95
C GLU A 16 7.53 -6.59 16.96
N GLU A 17 6.66 -5.67 16.61
CA GLU A 17 6.26 -4.59 17.50
C GLU A 17 5.60 -5.15 18.77
N ALA A 18 4.74 -6.16 18.62
CA ALA A 18 4.09 -6.80 19.75
C ALA A 18 5.11 -7.46 20.68
N ARG A 19 6.14 -8.09 20.13
CA ARG A 19 7.20 -8.69 20.93
C ARG A 19 7.99 -7.63 21.68
N ALA A 20 8.31 -6.54 21.03
CA ALA A 20 9.08 -5.46 21.63
C ALA A 20 8.32 -4.75 22.75
N SER A 21 7.02 -4.54 22.56
CA SER A 21 6.20 -3.81 23.52
C SER A 21 5.56 -4.71 24.60
N GLY A 22 5.48 -6.01 24.35
CA GLY A 22 4.78 -6.96 25.19
C GLY A 22 3.27 -6.83 25.18
N LYS A 23 2.72 -6.03 24.27
CA LYS A 23 1.28 -5.81 24.15
C LYS A 23 0.73 -6.45 22.89
N SER A 24 -0.52 -6.91 22.99
CA SER A 24 -1.22 -7.43 21.82
C SER A 24 -1.81 -6.27 21.03
N PRO A 25 -1.59 -6.24 19.71
CA PRO A 25 -2.13 -5.15 18.90
C PRO A 25 -3.64 -5.27 18.77
N ARG A 26 -4.32 -4.12 18.74
CA ARG A 26 -5.76 -4.05 18.54
C ARG A 26 -6.11 -3.41 17.20
N ARG A 27 -5.30 -2.46 16.79
CA ARG A 27 -5.53 -1.70 15.56
C ARG A 27 -4.20 -1.41 14.90
N VAL A 28 -4.16 -1.63 13.61
CA VAL A 28 -2.97 -1.39 12.79
C VAL A 28 -3.37 -0.45 11.67
N LYS A 29 -2.73 0.71 11.60
CA LYS A 29 -2.99 1.69 10.54
C LYS A 29 -1.89 1.59 9.51
N VAL A 30 -2.28 1.41 8.26
CA VAL A 30 -1.33 1.31 7.16
C VAL A 30 -1.70 2.25 6.02
N ASP A 31 -0.68 2.83 5.40
CA ASP A 31 -0.83 3.56 4.15
C ASP A 31 -0.37 2.64 3.03
N VAL A 32 -1.22 2.47 2.04
CA VAL A 32 -0.95 1.57 0.91
C VAL A 32 -0.99 2.39 -0.38
N GLY A 33 0.07 2.33 -1.16
CA GLY A 33 0.12 3.00 -2.44
C GLY A 33 -0.89 2.41 -3.41
N GLU A 34 -1.73 3.26 -3.99
CA GLU A 34 -2.78 2.77 -4.89
C GLU A 34 -2.24 2.15 -6.17
N MET A 35 -0.98 2.45 -6.54
CA MET A 35 -0.36 1.85 -7.71
C MET A 35 -0.07 0.37 -7.55
N LEU A 36 -0.16 -0.15 -6.33
CA LEU A 36 0.02 -1.58 -6.07
C LEU A 36 -1.18 -2.40 -6.51
N GLY A 37 -2.31 -1.75 -6.77
CA GLY A 37 -3.51 -2.45 -7.22
C GLY A 37 -4.21 -3.25 -6.14
N LEU A 38 -3.90 -2.98 -4.88
CA LEU A 38 -4.53 -3.66 -3.76
C LEU A 38 -5.80 -2.93 -3.35
N THR A 39 -6.84 -3.68 -3.00
CA THR A 39 -8.05 -3.08 -2.44
C THR A 39 -8.00 -3.20 -0.92
N ARG A 40 -8.76 -2.33 -0.26
CA ARG A 40 -8.89 -2.41 1.21
C ARG A 40 -9.44 -3.75 1.62
N GLU A 41 -10.45 -4.22 0.89
CA GLU A 41 -11.14 -5.47 1.21
C GLU A 41 -10.21 -6.66 1.09
N SER A 42 -9.46 -6.75 0.00
CA SER A 42 -8.57 -7.89 -0.22
C SER A 42 -7.43 -7.92 0.80
N LEU A 43 -6.88 -6.76 1.09
CA LEU A 43 -5.77 -6.67 2.05
C LEU A 43 -6.25 -6.98 3.47
N THR A 44 -7.42 -6.45 3.85
CA THR A 44 -8.00 -6.72 5.16
C THR A 44 -8.34 -8.20 5.33
N MET A 45 -8.88 -8.81 4.29
CA MET A 45 -9.21 -10.23 4.31
C MET A 45 -7.95 -11.09 4.48
N ALA A 46 -6.92 -10.80 3.68
CA ALA A 46 -5.68 -11.55 3.75
C ALA A 46 -5.02 -11.42 5.12
N TYR A 47 -5.00 -10.20 5.67
CA TYR A 47 -4.46 -9.96 6.99
C TYR A 47 -5.24 -10.73 8.07
N GLY A 48 -6.55 -10.73 7.97
CA GLY A 48 -7.41 -11.46 8.91
C GLY A 48 -7.13 -12.96 8.90
N ILE A 49 -6.93 -13.51 7.71
CA ILE A 49 -6.63 -14.94 7.57
C ILE A 49 -5.25 -15.26 8.14
N LEU A 50 -4.25 -14.47 7.77
CA LEU A 50 -2.87 -14.74 8.19
C LEU A 50 -2.64 -14.48 9.67
N SER A 51 -3.39 -13.59 10.28
CA SER A 51 -3.21 -13.26 11.70
C SER A 51 -3.81 -14.29 12.65
N LYS A 52 -4.64 -15.21 12.16
CA LYS A 52 -5.23 -16.23 13.00
C LYS A 52 -4.16 -17.10 13.65
N GLY A 53 -4.31 -17.34 14.94
CA GLY A 53 -3.34 -18.12 15.70
C GLY A 53 -2.10 -17.35 16.10
N THR A 54 -2.04 -16.05 15.83
CA THR A 54 -0.92 -15.21 16.21
C THR A 54 -1.34 -14.20 17.28
N LYS A 55 -0.38 -13.49 17.85
CA LYS A 55 -0.67 -12.41 18.81
C LYS A 55 -1.49 -11.29 18.19
N ALA A 56 -1.49 -11.17 16.88
CA ALA A 56 -2.23 -10.14 16.17
C ALA A 56 -3.66 -10.56 15.83
N GLU A 57 -4.06 -11.76 16.18
CA GLU A 57 -5.42 -12.23 15.90
C GLU A 57 -6.45 -11.29 16.53
N GLY A 58 -7.45 -10.92 15.72
CA GLY A 58 -8.48 -10.00 16.16
C GLY A 58 -8.13 -8.54 16.01
N SER A 59 -6.89 -8.22 15.67
CA SER A 59 -6.52 -6.82 15.40
C SER A 59 -7.17 -6.35 14.12
N LYS A 60 -7.56 -5.06 14.11
CA LYS A 60 -8.22 -4.45 12.97
C LYS A 60 -7.20 -3.75 12.09
N LEU A 61 -7.18 -4.09 10.82
CA LEU A 61 -6.33 -3.41 9.86
C LEU A 61 -7.11 -2.23 9.27
N VAL A 62 -6.57 -1.03 9.43
CA VAL A 62 -7.16 0.19 8.88
C VAL A 62 -6.28 0.63 7.71
N VAL A 63 -6.83 0.56 6.52
CA VAL A 63 -6.09 0.83 5.28
C VAL A 63 -6.45 2.21 4.75
N ARG A 64 -5.44 3.03 4.52
CA ARG A 64 -5.58 4.28 3.80
C ARG A 64 -4.83 4.16 2.49
N LEU A 65 -5.48 4.51 1.40
CA LEU A 65 -4.85 4.46 0.08
C LEU A 65 -4.17 5.78 -0.21
N THR A 66 -2.92 5.71 -0.64
CA THR A 66 -2.13 6.88 -1.01
C THR A 66 -2.11 7.00 -2.53
N ARG A 67 -2.46 8.19 -3.03
CA ARG A 67 -2.49 8.45 -4.47
C ARG A 67 -1.11 8.31 -5.09
N GLY A 68 -1.10 7.76 -6.29
CA GLY A 68 0.12 7.70 -7.06
C GLY A 68 0.50 9.06 -7.63
N SER A 69 1.79 9.30 -7.73
CA SER A 69 2.30 10.47 -8.42
C SER A 69 3.47 10.10 -9.30
N VAL A 70 3.66 10.87 -10.35
CA VAL A 70 4.67 10.61 -11.36
C VAL A 70 5.47 11.88 -11.64
N GLU A 71 6.67 11.70 -12.11
CA GLU A 71 7.56 12.81 -12.47
C GLU A 71 8.30 12.46 -13.75
N CYS A 72 8.47 13.45 -14.63
CA CYS A 72 9.26 13.29 -15.83
C CYS A 72 10.71 13.71 -15.54
N PRO A 73 11.67 12.78 -15.68
CA PRO A 73 13.07 13.13 -15.42
C PRO A 73 13.66 14.06 -16.46
N LYS A 74 13.04 14.21 -17.63
CA LYS A 74 13.56 15.07 -18.67
C LYS A 74 13.05 16.51 -18.58
N CYS A 75 11.72 16.68 -18.53
CA CYS A 75 11.15 18.03 -18.55
C CYS A 75 10.61 18.47 -17.20
N ARG A 76 10.75 17.64 -16.19
CA ARG A 76 10.33 17.88 -14.80
C ARG A 76 8.83 18.03 -14.63
N PHE A 77 8.06 17.55 -15.58
CA PHE A 77 6.62 17.45 -15.39
C PHE A 77 6.33 16.59 -14.15
N SER A 78 5.40 17.03 -13.32
CA SER A 78 4.94 16.23 -12.20
C SER A 78 3.42 16.25 -12.18
N GLY A 79 2.85 15.14 -11.75
CA GLY A 79 1.40 15.03 -11.70
C GLY A 79 0.97 13.91 -10.78
N ARG A 80 -0.27 13.98 -10.32
CA ARG A 80 -0.88 12.92 -9.54
C ARG A 80 -1.80 12.12 -10.44
N LEU A 81 -1.79 10.82 -10.23
CA LEU A 81 -2.70 9.95 -10.94
C LEU A 81 -4.11 10.11 -10.37
N PRO A 82 -5.16 9.92 -11.20
CA PRO A 82 -6.53 9.98 -10.71
C PRO A 82 -6.77 8.95 -9.63
N THR A 83 -7.67 9.25 -8.70
CA THR A 83 -7.98 8.32 -7.60
C THR A 83 -8.71 7.06 -8.05
N ARG A 84 -9.28 7.09 -9.25
CA ARG A 84 -9.98 5.94 -9.80
C ARG A 84 -9.06 5.19 -10.74
N GLN A 85 -8.31 4.28 -10.18
CA GLN A 85 -7.29 3.56 -10.94
C GLN A 85 -7.72 2.21 -11.46
N HIS A 86 -8.96 1.87 -11.31
CA HIS A 86 -9.51 0.73 -12.00
C HIS A 86 -9.74 1.00 -13.48
N ASP A 87 -9.49 2.22 -13.90
CA ASP A 87 -9.49 2.53 -15.31
C ASP A 87 -8.17 2.06 -15.91
N HIS A 88 -8.22 0.88 -16.50
CA HIS A 88 -7.05 0.24 -17.07
C HIS A 88 -6.60 0.88 -18.37
N THR A 89 -7.21 1.99 -18.75
CA THR A 89 -6.80 2.73 -19.95
C THR A 89 -5.57 3.58 -19.70
N ILE A 90 -5.13 3.71 -18.45
CA ILE A 90 -3.88 4.38 -18.18
C ILE A 90 -2.78 3.55 -18.82
N ASP A 91 -2.10 4.18 -19.75
CA ASP A 91 -1.02 3.53 -20.45
C ASP A 91 0.02 3.02 -19.45
N PRO A 92 0.27 1.70 -19.42
CA PRO A 92 1.28 1.16 -18.51
C PRO A 92 2.67 1.72 -18.78
N ALA A 93 2.89 2.33 -19.93
CA ALA A 93 4.16 2.95 -20.24
C ALA A 93 4.37 4.26 -19.49
N PHE A 94 3.31 4.88 -18.95
CA PHE A 94 3.41 6.17 -18.25
C PHE A 94 4.21 7.18 -19.05
N VAL A 95 3.65 7.59 -20.17
CA VAL A 95 4.31 8.52 -21.09
C VAL A 95 3.99 9.96 -20.67
N CYS A 96 5.01 10.81 -20.64
CA CYS A 96 4.86 12.21 -20.29
C CYS A 96 3.98 12.93 -21.31
N PRO A 97 2.92 13.63 -20.87
CA PRO A 97 2.05 14.36 -21.79
C PRO A 97 2.71 15.58 -22.43
N ARG A 98 3.84 16.03 -21.88
CA ARG A 98 4.54 17.20 -22.42
C ARG A 98 5.61 16.82 -23.43
N CYS A 99 6.45 15.85 -23.12
CA CYS A 99 7.61 15.56 -23.95
C CYS A 99 7.64 14.13 -24.50
N GLY A 100 6.69 13.28 -24.12
CA GLY A 100 6.62 11.91 -24.61
C GLY A 100 7.63 10.94 -24.00
N SER A 101 8.43 11.38 -23.05
CA SER A 101 9.40 10.52 -22.39
C SER A 101 8.71 9.66 -21.33
N SER A 102 9.37 8.59 -20.90
CA SER A 102 8.85 7.73 -19.84
C SER A 102 8.80 8.48 -18.51
N LEU A 103 7.67 8.34 -17.82
CA LEU A 103 7.49 8.91 -16.49
C LEU A 103 8.03 7.95 -15.43
N LYS A 104 8.47 8.53 -14.32
CA LYS A 104 8.88 7.78 -13.15
C LYS A 104 7.82 7.90 -12.08
N VAL A 105 7.42 6.77 -11.50
CA VAL A 105 6.47 6.77 -10.39
C VAL A 105 7.25 7.13 -9.13
N VAL A 106 6.86 8.20 -8.44
CA VAL A 106 7.54 8.66 -7.24
C VAL A 106 6.76 8.40 -5.97
N GLU A 107 5.44 8.21 -6.07
CA GLU A 107 4.60 7.85 -4.94
C GLU A 107 3.57 6.82 -5.37
N GLY A 108 3.05 6.05 -4.41
CA GLY A 108 1.97 5.11 -4.66
C GLY A 108 2.41 3.67 -4.83
N LEU A 109 3.68 3.35 -4.57
CA LEU A 109 4.21 1.99 -4.66
C LEU A 109 4.60 1.40 -3.32
N ASP A 110 4.41 2.13 -2.23
CA ASP A 110 4.87 1.70 -0.91
C ASP A 110 3.72 1.27 -0.02
N VAL A 111 4.04 0.40 0.93
CA VAL A 111 3.17 0.08 2.06
C VAL A 111 3.90 0.54 3.31
N LYS A 112 3.25 1.41 4.08
CA LYS A 112 3.85 1.95 5.30
C LYS A 112 2.94 1.71 6.48
N ILE A 113 3.52 1.23 7.58
CA ILE A 113 2.78 1.09 8.84
C ILE A 113 2.84 2.43 9.55
N MET A 114 1.69 3.03 9.74
CA MET A 114 1.60 4.36 10.34
C MET A 114 1.41 4.32 11.85
N GLY A 115 0.92 3.22 12.38
CA GLY A 115 0.77 3.06 13.81
C GLY A 115 0.20 1.71 14.18
N VAL A 116 0.58 1.25 15.34
CA VAL A 116 0.07 0.01 15.95
C VAL A 116 -0.43 0.38 17.32
N GLU A 117 -1.72 0.14 17.56
CA GLU A 117 -2.37 0.45 18.83
C GLU A 117 -2.80 -0.82 19.56
#